data_adfb60e4631b804e950aae30abd6d3ce
#
_entry.id   adfb60e4631b804e950aae30abd6d3ce
#
_cell.length_a   1.000
_cell.length_b   1.000
_cell.length_c   1.000
_cell.angle_alpha   90.00
_cell.angle_beta   90.00
_cell.angle_gamma   90.00
#
_symmetry.space_group_name_H-M   'P 1'
#
loop_
_entity.id
_entity.type
_entity.pdbx_description
1 polymer ?
#
loop_
_entity_poly.entity_id
_entity_poly.type
_entity_poly.pdbx_seq_one_letter_code
_entity_poly.pdbx_strand_id
1 'polypeptide(L)'
;MPTDHMDLLARLRSLSAREREVLEMASRGMTNTQVAGELHVSVHAVKFHLAGVYRKLSVANRTQATMLLYSFGAGQGAGLWPSEVRD
;
A
#
# COMPACT_ATOMS: atom_id res chain seq x y z
N MET A 1 -20.52 4.29 7.82
CA MET A 1 -20.81 4.48 6.70
C MET A 1 -20.00 3.80 5.79
N PRO A 2 -20.47 3.15 4.95
CA PRO A 2 -19.70 2.42 4.04
C PRO A 2 -18.96 3.37 3.18
N THR A 3 -17.78 3.07 2.89
CA THR A 3 -16.96 3.86 2.03
C THR A 3 -17.21 3.42 0.62
N ASP A 4 -17.61 4.30 -0.24
CA ASP A 4 -17.90 3.84 -1.57
C ASP A 4 -16.62 3.66 -2.34
N HIS A 5 -16.74 3.11 -3.52
CA HIS A 5 -15.61 2.75 -4.34
C HIS A 5 -14.74 3.94 -4.69
N MET A 6 -15.34 5.06 -4.99
CA MET A 6 -14.58 6.24 -5.37
C MET A 6 -13.79 6.78 -4.20
N ASP A 7 -14.34 6.72 -3.00
CA ASP A 7 -13.65 7.22 -1.84
C ASP A 7 -12.44 6.34 -1.53
N LEU A 8 -12.59 5.03 -1.64
CA LEU A 8 -11.47 4.13 -1.41
C LEU A 8 -10.38 4.32 -2.45
N LEU A 9 -10.77 4.52 -3.70
CA LEU A 9 -9.81 4.74 -4.76
C LEU A 9 -9.04 6.02 -4.51
N ALA A 10 -9.72 7.08 -4.06
CA ALA A 10 -9.06 8.32 -3.76
C ALA A 10 -8.05 8.14 -2.63
N ARG A 11 -8.38 7.33 -1.62
CA ARG A 11 -7.46 7.07 -0.53
C ARG A 11 -6.23 6.32 -1.02
N LEU A 12 -6.41 5.32 -1.88
CA LEU A 12 -5.28 4.61 -2.43
C LEU A 12 -4.39 5.53 -3.25
N ARG A 13 -4.99 6.44 -4.00
CA ARG A 13 -4.21 7.36 -4.81
C ARG A 13 -3.51 8.42 -3.97
N SER A 14 -3.91 8.60 -2.72
CA SER A 14 -3.26 9.58 -1.87
C SER A 14 -1.96 9.06 -1.28
N LEU A 15 -1.63 7.81 -1.46
CA LEU A 15 -0.38 7.26 -0.93
C LEU A 15 0.80 7.85 -1.68
N SER A 16 1.87 8.10 -0.96
CA SER A 16 3.09 8.53 -1.60
C SER A 16 3.68 7.37 -2.40
N ALA A 17 4.62 7.66 -3.27
CA ALA A 17 5.25 6.60 -4.06
C ALA A 17 5.89 5.56 -3.16
N ARG A 18 6.56 5.98 -2.09
CA ARG A 18 7.20 5.03 -1.19
C ARG A 18 6.15 4.22 -0.41
N GLU A 19 5.07 4.86 0.01
CA GLU A 19 4.00 4.14 0.69
C GLU A 19 3.39 3.09 -0.21
N ARG A 20 3.20 3.43 -1.48
CA ARG A 20 2.68 2.47 -2.43
C ARG A 20 3.60 1.28 -2.58
N GLU A 21 4.90 1.52 -2.71
CA GLU A 21 5.86 0.44 -2.86
C GLU A 21 5.84 -0.48 -1.66
N VAL A 22 5.83 0.11 -0.47
CA VAL A 22 5.83 -0.68 0.74
C VAL A 22 4.55 -1.51 0.84
N LEU A 23 3.41 -0.91 0.54
CA LEU A 23 2.15 -1.63 0.60
C LEU A 23 2.13 -2.80 -0.39
N GLU A 24 2.61 -2.57 -1.60
CA GLU A 24 2.63 -3.63 -2.59
C GLU A 24 3.51 -4.80 -2.15
N MET A 25 4.67 -4.52 -1.61
CA MET A 25 5.55 -5.58 -1.15
C MET A 25 4.95 -6.31 0.04
N ALA A 26 4.37 -5.57 0.97
CA ALA A 26 3.75 -6.19 2.13
C ALA A 26 2.58 -7.08 1.73
N SER A 27 1.83 -6.67 0.70
CA SER A 27 0.69 -7.46 0.27
C SER A 27 1.09 -8.72 -0.47
N ARG A 28 2.34 -8.81 -0.91
CA ARG A 28 2.86 -10.04 -1.48
C ARG A 28 3.42 -10.97 -0.43
N GLY A 29 3.29 -10.61 0.85
CA GLY A 29 3.75 -11.47 1.92
C GLY A 29 5.17 -11.20 2.38
N MET A 30 5.81 -10.14 1.93
CA MET A 30 7.15 -9.85 2.37
C MET A 30 7.15 -9.32 3.80
N THR A 31 8.12 -9.74 4.58
CA THR A 31 8.27 -9.23 5.94
C THR A 31 8.84 -7.82 5.88
N ASN A 32 8.74 -7.09 6.98
CA ASN A 32 9.30 -5.75 7.02
C ASN A 32 10.81 -5.77 6.77
N THR A 33 11.49 -6.80 7.24
CA THR A 33 12.92 -6.93 6.99
C THR A 33 13.20 -7.13 5.51
N GLN A 34 12.38 -7.93 4.84
CA GLN A 34 12.55 -8.14 3.41
C GLN A 34 12.27 -6.86 2.62
N VAL A 35 11.23 -6.14 3.01
CA VAL A 35 10.90 -4.89 2.34
C VAL A 35 12.04 -3.89 2.53
N ALA A 36 12.57 -3.81 3.75
CA ALA A 36 13.66 -2.90 4.04
C ALA A 36 14.87 -3.21 3.18
N GLY A 37 15.20 -4.49 3.02
CA GLY A 37 16.31 -4.89 2.19
C GLY A 37 16.11 -4.53 0.74
N GLU A 38 14.89 -4.74 0.26
CA GLU A 38 14.59 -4.47 -1.13
C GLU A 38 14.67 -2.97 -1.44
N LEU A 39 14.25 -2.14 -0.51
CA LEU A 39 14.22 -0.70 -0.72
C LEU A 39 15.46 0.00 -0.21
N HIS A 40 16.39 -0.72 0.39
CA HIS A 40 17.61 -0.16 0.94
C HIS A 40 17.33 0.89 2.01
N VAL A 41 16.39 0.57 2.88
CA VAL A 41 16.04 1.46 3.99
C VAL A 41 16.02 0.63 5.27
N SER A 42 15.82 1.28 6.41
CA SER A 42 15.77 0.56 7.68
C SER A 42 14.38 -0.05 7.88
N VAL A 43 14.32 -1.05 8.75
CA VAL A 43 13.04 -1.64 9.12
C VAL A 43 12.18 -0.57 9.78
N HIS A 44 12.79 0.32 10.54
CA HIS A 44 12.07 1.39 11.18
C HIS A 44 11.37 2.28 10.13
N ALA A 45 12.06 2.57 9.04
CA ALA A 45 11.47 3.36 7.97
C ALA A 45 10.30 2.63 7.33
N VAL A 46 10.42 1.31 7.17
CA VAL A 46 9.31 0.53 6.62
C VAL A 46 8.09 0.64 7.53
N LYS A 47 8.31 0.51 8.84
CA LYS A 47 7.20 0.61 9.79
C LYS A 47 6.57 1.99 9.74
N PHE A 48 7.38 3.02 9.57
CA PHE A 48 6.88 4.38 9.49
C PHE A 48 5.99 4.54 8.26
N HIS A 49 6.43 4.01 7.12
CA HIS A 49 5.63 4.12 5.90
C HIS A 49 4.34 3.30 6.01
N LEU A 50 4.40 2.12 6.64
CA LEU A 50 3.19 1.33 6.81
C LEU A 50 2.19 2.05 7.72
N ALA A 51 2.67 2.71 8.76
CA ALA A 51 1.77 3.47 9.62
C ALA A 51 1.06 4.55 8.81
N GLY A 52 1.76 5.19 7.90
CA GLY A 52 1.15 6.18 7.01
C GLY A 52 0.09 5.57 6.11
N VAL A 53 0.39 4.39 5.57
CA VAL A 53 -0.55 3.68 4.73
C VAL A 53 -1.82 3.36 5.51
N TYR A 54 -1.67 2.80 6.72
CA TYR A 54 -2.84 2.42 7.49
C TYR A 54 -3.70 3.63 7.83
N ARG A 55 -3.05 4.75 8.14
CA ARG A 55 -3.79 5.96 8.45
C ARG A 55 -4.53 6.47 7.23
N LYS A 56 -3.87 6.51 6.09
CA LYS A 56 -4.49 7.06 4.87
C LYS A 56 -5.59 6.17 4.34
N LEU A 57 -5.46 4.86 4.53
CA LEU A 57 -6.50 3.95 4.07
C LEU A 57 -7.57 3.69 5.13
N SER A 58 -7.39 4.21 6.32
CA SER A 58 -8.31 4.00 7.44
C SER A 58 -8.46 2.54 7.77
N VAL A 59 -7.35 1.83 7.82
CA VAL A 59 -7.34 0.43 8.20
C VAL A 59 -6.45 0.27 9.41
N ALA A 60 -6.58 -0.86 10.10
CA ALA A 60 -5.90 -1.07 11.36
C ALA A 60 -4.60 -1.84 11.25
N ASN A 61 -4.42 -2.61 10.20
CA ASN A 61 -3.27 -3.49 10.15
C ASN A 61 -2.99 -3.93 8.72
N ARG A 62 -1.92 -4.70 8.58
CA ARG A 62 -1.45 -5.15 7.28
C ARG A 62 -2.50 -5.99 6.55
N THR A 63 -3.17 -6.88 7.26
CA THR A 63 -4.15 -7.73 6.63
C THR A 63 -5.28 -6.93 6.02
N GLN A 64 -5.78 -5.95 6.76
CA GLN A 64 -6.85 -5.12 6.24
C GLN A 64 -6.39 -4.30 5.04
N ALA A 65 -5.16 -3.79 5.09
CA ALA A 65 -4.64 -3.01 3.97
C ALA A 65 -4.50 -3.89 2.73
N THR A 66 -4.03 -5.12 2.90
CA THR A 66 -3.86 -6.05 1.80
C THR A 66 -5.21 -6.41 1.19
N MET A 67 -6.20 -6.66 2.02
CA MET A 67 -7.53 -7.00 1.53
C MET A 67 -8.14 -5.84 0.75
N LEU A 68 -7.93 -4.64 1.24
CA LEU A 68 -8.44 -3.47 0.55
C LEU A 68 -7.79 -3.33 -0.82
N LEU A 69 -6.47 -3.53 -0.88
CA LEU A 69 -5.76 -3.42 -2.14
C LEU A 69 -6.27 -4.44 -3.14
N TYR A 70 -6.45 -5.68 -2.71
CA TYR A 70 -6.93 -6.69 -3.62
C TYR A 70 -8.37 -6.47 -4.05
N SER A 71 -9.18 -5.86 -3.21
CA SER A 71 -10.57 -5.61 -3.60
C SER A 71 -10.66 -4.61 -4.75
N PHE A 72 -9.59 -3.90 -5.03
CA PHE A 72 -9.56 -3.00 -6.17
C PHE A 72 -8.82 -3.60 -7.36
N GLY A 73 -8.57 -4.91 -7.31
CA GLY A 73 -7.98 -5.54 -8.47
C GLY A 73 -6.50 -5.39 -8.60
N ALA A 74 -5.83 -5.08 -7.52
CA ALA A 74 -4.40 -4.92 -7.58
C ALA A 74 -3.69 -6.18 -8.01
N GLY A 75 -4.29 -7.31 -7.77
CA GLY A 75 -3.68 -8.53 -8.22
C GLY A 75 -3.64 -8.63 -9.72
N GLN A 76 -4.43 -7.84 -10.41
CA GLN A 76 -4.42 -7.81 -11.83
C GLN A 76 -3.49 -6.72 -12.28
N GLY A 77 -2.99 -5.98 -11.39
CA GLY A 77 -1.91 -5.07 -11.61
C GLY A 77 -2.15 -3.83 -12.32
N ALA A 78 -3.16 -3.68 -12.97
CA ALA A 78 -3.17 -2.64 -13.83
C ALA A 78 -3.82 -1.43 -13.43
N GLY A 79 -3.34 -0.36 -13.62
CA GLY A 79 -4.04 0.88 -13.57
C GLY A 79 -4.50 1.43 -12.25
N LEU A 80 -4.29 0.69 -11.17
CA LEU A 80 -4.72 1.19 -9.90
C LEU A 80 -3.92 2.41 -9.50
N TRP A 81 -2.63 2.39 -9.78
CA TRP A 81 -1.76 3.47 -9.38
C TRP A 81 -1.62 4.44 -10.54
N PRO A 82 -1.93 5.66 -10.31
CA PRO A 82 -1.95 6.59 -11.42
C PRO A 82 -0.61 6.80 -12.09
N SER A 83 0.42 6.55 -11.43
CA SER A 83 1.64 6.77 -12.05
C SER A 83 2.38 5.67 -12.37
N GLU A 84 1.80 4.72 -12.63
CA GLU A 84 2.39 3.58 -12.91
C GLU A 84 3.31 3.69 -13.84
N VAL A 85 3.53 4.51 -14.34
CA VAL A 85 4.30 4.60 -15.28
C VAL A 85 5.52 4.58 -14.80
N ARG A 86 6.02 4.20 -14.35
CA ARG A 86 7.10 4.09 -13.90
C ARG A 86 7.98 4.14 -14.68
N ASP A 87 8.25 4.39 -15.18
CA ASP A 87 9.16 4.44 -15.97
C ASP A 87 9.85 4.37 -15.86
#